data_33fd3d4377baf381ba5989132b04a7e3
#
_entry.id   33fd3d4377baf381ba5989132b04a7e3
#
_cell.length_a   1.000
_cell.length_b   1.000
_cell.length_c   1.000
_cell.angle_alpha   90.00
_cell.angle_beta   90.00
_cell.angle_gamma   90.00
#
_symmetry.space_group_name_H-M   'P 1'
#
loop_
_entity.id
_entity.type
_entity.pdbx_description
1 polymer ?
#
loop_
_entity_poly.entity_id
_entity_poly.type
_entity_poly.pdbx_seq_one_letter_code
_entity_poly.pdbx_strand_id
1 'polypeptide(L)'
;MSIEVNQVFGYIRPWKAELLVREYEQYRGLYCTLCKRMGLAYGRISRLTLSYDCTFLVMVLLGLSDDCPSFSSGRCVVNPTKTCFFCSDGEEVFRYAGAVSILLTDAKLRDDLADGKPMEKLRAGFLRMLGHFSAKKAARAFPKLAAQVEEYLQAQTQAEKESPASLDACAHPTATLLAGVLRQWAGEDEKLAVILEQFGYFLGRWVYLMDAADDLRKDLASGEFNPFIGALGLDGIPSLEGEQRRQAEEACNGVLNMTVSRIIAPLTLLEWKRFGPIIENVIYKGLPEMQRESLFLHAKEKKHVRSV
;
A
#
# COMPACT_ATOMS: atom_id res chain seq x y z
N MET A 1 -14.99 -8.56 15.63
CA MET A 1 -13.61 -8.75 16.13
C MET A 1 -12.72 -8.55 14.90
N SER A 2 -12.30 -7.31 14.65
CA SER A 2 -11.36 -6.97 13.58
C SER A 2 -9.98 -7.39 14.09
N ILE A 3 -9.40 -8.41 13.48
CA ILE A 3 -7.98 -8.69 13.66
C ILE A 3 -7.30 -7.55 12.91
N GLU A 4 -6.83 -6.54 13.61
CA GLU A 4 -5.87 -5.58 13.08
C GLU A 4 -4.58 -6.38 12.85
N VAL A 5 -4.46 -6.94 11.67
CA VAL A 5 -3.16 -7.22 11.08
C VAL A 5 -2.59 -5.82 10.91
N ASN A 6 -1.47 -5.49 11.57
CA ASN A 6 -0.75 -4.25 11.29
C ASN A 6 -0.62 -4.17 9.79
N GLN A 7 -1.37 -3.22 9.20
CA GLN A 7 -1.47 -3.10 7.76
C GLN A 7 -0.16 -2.48 7.29
N VAL A 8 0.72 -3.28 6.74
CA VAL A 8 1.92 -2.84 6.00
C VAL A 8 1.54 -1.93 4.85
N PHE A 9 0.28 -1.98 4.44
CA PHE A 9 -0.31 -1.28 3.32
C PHE A 9 -1.72 -0.85 3.73
N GLY A 10 -2.18 0.30 3.26
CA GLY A 10 -3.51 0.83 3.56
C GLY A 10 -3.52 2.35 3.59
N TYR A 11 -2.38 2.94 3.21
CA TYR A 11 -2.21 4.39 3.17
C TYR A 11 -2.82 5.03 1.91
N ILE A 12 -2.88 4.29 0.79
CA ILE A 12 -3.36 4.81 -0.51
C ILE A 12 -4.87 4.65 -0.59
N ARG A 13 -5.60 5.65 -0.15
CA ARG A 13 -7.06 5.63 -0.16
C ARG A 13 -7.63 7.01 -0.55
N PRO A 14 -8.82 7.05 -1.14
CA PRO A 14 -9.45 8.32 -1.49
C PRO A 14 -9.89 9.09 -0.24
N TRP A 15 -9.85 10.41 -0.33
CA TRP A 15 -10.50 11.25 0.64
C TRP A 15 -12.00 11.33 0.36
N LYS A 16 -12.74 10.53 1.12
CA LYS A 16 -14.17 10.27 0.93
C LYS A 16 -15.01 11.56 0.93
N ALA A 17 -14.66 12.55 1.75
CA ALA A 17 -15.43 13.78 1.89
C ALA A 17 -15.53 14.61 0.59
N GLU A 18 -14.59 14.41 -0.34
CA GLU A 18 -14.57 15.12 -1.64
C GLU A 18 -14.88 14.21 -2.83
N LEU A 19 -15.36 13.00 -2.61
CA LEU A 19 -15.87 12.14 -3.68
C LEU A 19 -17.37 12.33 -3.89
N LEU A 20 -17.80 12.28 -5.14
CA LEU A 20 -19.21 12.10 -5.45
C LEU A 20 -19.66 10.72 -4.95
N VAL A 21 -20.93 10.61 -4.54
CA VAL A 21 -21.50 9.34 -4.05
C VAL A 21 -21.25 8.21 -5.05
N ARG A 22 -21.47 8.45 -6.35
CA ARG A 22 -21.25 7.45 -7.41
C ARG A 22 -19.78 7.00 -7.49
N GLU A 23 -18.83 7.90 -7.27
CA GLU A 23 -17.38 7.59 -7.31
C GLU A 23 -16.98 6.74 -6.10
N TYR A 24 -17.50 7.10 -4.93
CA TYR A 24 -17.30 6.30 -3.73
C TYR A 24 -17.92 4.91 -3.84
N GLU A 25 -19.11 4.78 -4.47
CA GLU A 25 -19.73 3.48 -4.74
C GLU A 25 -18.91 2.64 -5.72
N GLN A 26 -18.35 3.24 -6.77
CA GLN A 26 -17.43 2.57 -7.69
C GLN A 26 -16.17 2.06 -6.96
N TYR A 27 -15.53 2.92 -6.16
CA TYR A 27 -14.37 2.53 -5.34
C TYR A 27 -14.69 1.35 -4.42
N ARG A 28 -15.81 1.41 -3.70
CA ARG A 28 -16.27 0.31 -2.85
C ARG A 28 -16.57 -0.96 -3.66
N GLY A 29 -17.10 -0.80 -4.85
CA GLY A 29 -17.37 -1.90 -5.78
C GLY A 29 -16.09 -2.63 -6.18
N LEU A 30 -15.02 -1.91 -6.50
CA LEU A 30 -13.69 -2.48 -6.78
C LEU A 30 -13.13 -3.22 -5.56
N TYR A 31 -13.20 -2.63 -4.36
CA TYR A 31 -12.79 -3.26 -3.11
C TYR A 31 -13.54 -4.58 -2.84
N CYS A 32 -14.88 -4.57 -2.98
CA CYS A 32 -15.70 -5.75 -2.79
C CYS A 32 -15.42 -6.83 -3.84
N THR A 33 -15.14 -6.42 -5.08
CA THR A 33 -14.78 -7.35 -6.16
C THR A 33 -13.43 -7.98 -5.91
N LEU A 34 -12.43 -7.19 -5.51
CA LEU A 34 -11.12 -7.71 -5.14
C LEU A 34 -11.24 -8.75 -4.01
N CYS A 35 -11.98 -8.44 -2.94
CA CYS A 35 -12.28 -9.36 -1.85
C CYS A 35 -12.89 -10.69 -2.36
N LYS A 36 -13.88 -10.61 -3.26
CA LYS A 36 -14.55 -11.79 -3.84
C LYS A 36 -13.57 -12.60 -4.68
N ARG A 37 -12.85 -11.95 -5.61
CA ARG A 37 -11.91 -12.61 -6.54
C ARG A 37 -10.72 -13.24 -5.83
N MET A 38 -10.14 -12.58 -4.82
CA MET A 38 -9.09 -13.16 -3.98
C MET A 38 -9.55 -14.46 -3.32
N GLY A 39 -10.74 -14.45 -2.71
CA GLY A 39 -11.29 -15.65 -2.08
C GLY A 39 -11.55 -16.79 -3.04
N LEU A 40 -11.92 -16.52 -4.30
CA LEU A 40 -12.13 -17.53 -5.35
C LEU A 40 -10.80 -18.08 -5.89
N ALA A 41 -9.86 -17.19 -6.21
CA ALA A 41 -8.58 -17.57 -6.83
C ALA A 41 -7.61 -18.21 -5.84
N TYR A 42 -7.48 -17.65 -4.63
CA TYR A 42 -6.41 -18.00 -3.69
C TYR A 42 -6.91 -18.64 -2.38
N GLY A 43 -8.24 -18.74 -2.21
CA GLY A 43 -8.87 -19.30 -1.01
C GLY A 43 -9.31 -18.22 -0.01
N ARG A 44 -10.21 -18.60 0.91
CA ARG A 44 -10.89 -17.64 1.80
C ARG A 44 -9.95 -16.84 2.71
N ILE A 45 -8.85 -17.44 3.11
CA ILE A 45 -7.83 -16.81 3.99
C ILE A 45 -7.16 -15.62 3.31
N SER A 46 -6.98 -15.64 1.98
CA SER A 46 -6.37 -14.53 1.23
C SER A 46 -7.10 -13.19 1.42
N ARG A 47 -8.39 -13.20 1.77
CA ARG A 47 -9.14 -11.98 2.07
C ARG A 47 -8.61 -11.19 3.26
N LEU A 48 -7.84 -11.83 4.15
CA LEU A 48 -7.20 -11.16 5.28
C LEU A 48 -6.06 -10.22 4.85
N THR A 49 -5.53 -10.41 3.65
CA THR A 49 -4.50 -9.53 3.08
C THR A 49 -5.07 -8.40 2.21
N LEU A 50 -6.41 -8.29 2.12
CA LEU A 50 -7.07 -7.25 1.34
C LEU A 50 -6.72 -5.85 1.87
N SER A 51 -6.18 -4.98 1.01
CA SER A 51 -5.78 -3.62 1.36
C SER A 51 -6.41 -2.57 0.44
N TYR A 52 -6.40 -1.32 0.88
CA TYR A 52 -6.81 -0.17 0.08
C TYR A 52 -5.82 0.08 -1.06
N ASP A 53 -4.52 -0.12 -0.82
CA ASP A 53 -3.47 0.06 -1.83
C ASP A 53 -3.65 -0.90 -3.01
N CYS A 54 -3.99 -2.17 -2.73
CA CYS A 54 -4.29 -3.13 -3.79
C CYS A 54 -5.60 -2.80 -4.53
N THR A 55 -6.57 -2.16 -3.86
CA THR A 55 -7.76 -1.63 -4.52
C THR A 55 -7.40 -0.46 -5.42
N PHE A 56 -6.49 0.42 -5.00
CA PHE A 56 -5.96 1.49 -5.83
C PHE A 56 -5.21 0.94 -7.04
N LEU A 57 -4.37 -0.08 -6.86
CA LEU A 57 -3.71 -0.78 -7.97
C LEU A 57 -4.74 -1.29 -9.00
N VAL A 58 -5.79 -1.99 -8.56
CA VAL A 58 -6.89 -2.41 -9.46
C VAL A 58 -7.47 -1.22 -10.22
N MET A 59 -7.72 -0.12 -9.52
CA MET A 59 -8.33 1.08 -10.12
C MET A 59 -7.43 1.73 -11.16
N VAL A 60 -6.11 1.81 -10.92
CA VAL A 60 -5.11 2.31 -11.87
C VAL A 60 -5.11 1.43 -13.13
N LEU A 61 -5.00 0.11 -12.97
CA LEU A 61 -4.89 -0.82 -14.08
C LEU A 61 -6.17 -0.86 -14.95
N LEU A 62 -7.35 -0.90 -14.31
CA LEU A 62 -8.63 -0.81 -15.02
C LEU A 62 -8.89 0.57 -15.60
N GLY A 63 -8.35 1.62 -14.99
CA GLY A 63 -8.46 3.00 -15.47
C GLY A 63 -7.75 3.23 -16.80
N LEU A 64 -6.72 2.43 -17.08
CA LEU A 64 -5.94 2.48 -18.33
C LEU A 64 -6.45 1.49 -19.39
N SER A 65 -7.24 0.48 -19.00
CA SER A 65 -7.72 -0.55 -19.93
C SER A 65 -8.89 -0.06 -20.80
N ASP A 66 -9.06 -0.69 -21.96
CA ASP A 66 -10.21 -0.47 -22.85
C ASP A 66 -11.49 -1.16 -22.37
N ASP A 67 -11.37 -2.06 -21.40
CA ASP A 67 -12.52 -2.76 -20.82
C ASP A 67 -13.56 -1.80 -20.27
N CYS A 68 -14.83 -2.13 -20.44
CA CYS A 68 -15.94 -1.32 -19.95
C CYS A 68 -16.57 -1.97 -18.72
N PRO A 69 -15.96 -1.88 -17.52
CA PRO A 69 -16.48 -2.56 -16.36
C PRO A 69 -17.87 -2.04 -16.00
N SER A 70 -18.83 -2.95 -15.94
CA SER A 70 -20.16 -2.71 -15.39
C SER A 70 -20.19 -3.13 -13.92
N PHE A 71 -21.08 -2.51 -13.16
CA PHE A 71 -21.28 -2.84 -11.75
C PHE A 71 -22.65 -3.44 -11.53
N SER A 72 -22.71 -4.56 -10.85
CA SER A 72 -23.95 -5.25 -10.47
C SER A 72 -24.04 -5.44 -8.96
N SER A 73 -25.25 -5.36 -8.43
CA SER A 73 -25.51 -5.60 -7.01
C SER A 73 -25.48 -7.09 -6.69
N GLY A 74 -25.02 -7.44 -5.49
CA GLY A 74 -25.00 -8.81 -5.02
C GLY A 74 -24.72 -8.89 -3.51
N ARG A 75 -24.82 -10.09 -2.94
CA ARG A 75 -24.57 -10.30 -1.52
C ARG A 75 -23.08 -10.27 -1.21
N CYS A 76 -22.70 -9.59 -0.11
CA CYS A 76 -21.32 -9.58 0.36
C CYS A 76 -20.85 -11.01 0.70
N VAL A 77 -19.66 -11.37 0.23
CA VAL A 77 -19.07 -12.72 0.45
C VAL A 77 -18.58 -12.96 1.87
N VAL A 78 -18.43 -11.88 2.67
CA VAL A 78 -17.99 -11.94 4.07
C VAL A 78 -19.17 -11.76 5.02
N ASN A 79 -20.10 -10.86 4.70
CA ASN A 79 -21.32 -10.62 5.46
C ASN A 79 -22.54 -10.69 4.55
N PRO A 80 -23.20 -11.85 4.43
CA PRO A 80 -24.33 -12.07 3.53
C PRO A 80 -25.56 -11.18 3.78
N THR A 81 -25.63 -10.50 4.92
CA THR A 81 -26.72 -9.56 5.24
C THR A 81 -26.54 -8.21 4.54
N LYS A 82 -25.35 -7.92 4.02
CA LYS A 82 -25.03 -6.67 3.33
C LYS A 82 -25.04 -6.86 1.82
N THR A 83 -25.58 -5.87 1.10
CA THR A 83 -25.47 -5.76 -0.34
C THR A 83 -24.19 -5.01 -0.70
N CYS A 84 -23.48 -5.50 -1.71
CA CYS A 84 -22.30 -4.90 -2.30
C CYS A 84 -22.51 -4.74 -3.81
N PHE A 85 -21.74 -3.82 -4.41
CA PHE A 85 -21.58 -3.74 -5.86
C PHE A 85 -20.34 -4.51 -6.27
N PHE A 86 -20.41 -5.19 -7.40
CA PHE A 86 -19.31 -5.98 -7.95
C PHE A 86 -19.05 -5.58 -9.39
N CYS A 87 -17.79 -5.36 -9.72
CA CYS A 87 -17.31 -5.16 -11.09
C CYS A 87 -17.35 -6.49 -11.85
N SER A 88 -17.88 -6.47 -13.08
CA SER A 88 -18.03 -7.68 -13.91
C SER A 88 -16.73 -8.10 -14.60
N ASP A 89 -15.93 -7.13 -15.04
CA ASP A 89 -14.79 -7.31 -15.94
C ASP A 89 -13.45 -7.17 -15.20
N GLY A 90 -12.34 -7.38 -15.92
CA GLY A 90 -10.99 -7.20 -15.38
C GLY A 90 -10.51 -8.34 -14.47
N GLU A 91 -10.96 -9.59 -14.72
CA GLU A 91 -10.62 -10.73 -13.85
C GLU A 91 -9.11 -10.88 -13.62
N GLU A 92 -8.30 -10.69 -14.66
CA GLU A 92 -6.85 -10.80 -14.57
C GLU A 92 -6.25 -9.72 -13.67
N VAL A 93 -6.73 -8.48 -13.79
CA VAL A 93 -6.32 -7.36 -12.94
C VAL A 93 -6.60 -7.66 -11.46
N PHE A 94 -7.80 -8.15 -11.15
CA PHE A 94 -8.15 -8.51 -9.76
C PHE A 94 -7.32 -9.68 -9.23
N ARG A 95 -7.04 -10.67 -10.07
CA ARG A 95 -6.17 -11.80 -9.69
C ARG A 95 -4.74 -11.33 -9.44
N TYR A 96 -4.22 -10.47 -10.30
CA TYR A 96 -2.89 -9.92 -10.17
C TYR A 96 -2.75 -9.06 -8.90
N ALA A 97 -3.62 -8.08 -8.69
CA ALA A 97 -3.61 -7.24 -7.49
C ALA A 97 -3.79 -8.07 -6.20
N GLY A 98 -4.61 -9.12 -6.25
CA GLY A 98 -4.72 -10.08 -5.15
C GLY A 98 -3.42 -10.85 -4.89
N ALA A 99 -2.69 -11.23 -5.95
CA ALA A 99 -1.37 -11.87 -5.81
C ALA A 99 -0.34 -10.92 -5.21
N VAL A 100 -0.29 -9.65 -5.66
CA VAL A 100 0.56 -8.59 -5.07
C VAL A 100 0.31 -8.50 -3.57
N SER A 101 -0.96 -8.36 -3.15
CA SER A 101 -1.34 -8.28 -1.73
C SER A 101 -0.86 -9.49 -0.92
N ILE A 102 -1.07 -10.69 -1.42
CA ILE A 102 -0.73 -11.94 -0.73
C ILE A 102 0.78 -12.09 -0.61
N LEU A 103 1.52 -11.88 -1.71
CA LEU A 103 2.96 -12.06 -1.73
C LEU A 103 3.69 -11.02 -0.88
N LEU A 104 3.26 -9.77 -0.88
CA LEU A 104 3.80 -8.73 -0.02
C LEU A 104 3.51 -9.01 1.46
N THR A 105 2.30 -9.51 1.78
CA THR A 105 1.99 -9.92 3.15
C THR A 105 2.85 -11.11 3.59
N ASP A 106 3.05 -12.14 2.75
CA ASP A 106 3.95 -13.26 3.07
C ASP A 106 5.39 -12.79 3.25
N ALA A 107 5.83 -11.82 2.43
CA ALA A 107 7.14 -11.19 2.53
C ALA A 107 7.34 -10.53 3.89
N LYS A 108 6.41 -9.68 4.32
CA LYS A 108 6.47 -9.05 5.65
C LYS A 108 6.43 -10.07 6.79
N LEU A 109 5.58 -11.08 6.70
CA LEU A 109 5.53 -12.12 7.74
C LEU A 109 6.85 -12.92 7.83
N ARG A 110 7.62 -13.01 6.75
CA ARG A 110 8.98 -13.58 6.78
C ARG A 110 9.99 -12.67 7.46
N ASP A 111 9.88 -11.38 7.22
CA ASP A 111 10.67 -10.35 7.86
C ASP A 111 10.40 -10.31 9.38
N ASP A 112 9.14 -10.24 9.79
CA ASP A 112 8.71 -10.32 11.20
C ASP A 112 9.21 -11.60 11.90
N LEU A 113 9.36 -12.73 11.17
CA LEU A 113 9.91 -13.98 11.70
C LEU A 113 11.41 -13.92 11.90
N ALA A 114 12.14 -13.18 11.04
CA ALA A 114 13.58 -13.05 11.13
C ALA A 114 13.96 -12.12 12.30
N ASP A 115 13.39 -10.92 12.34
CA ASP A 115 13.85 -9.82 13.19
C ASP A 115 12.90 -9.46 14.35
N GLY A 116 11.63 -9.90 14.32
CA GLY A 116 10.61 -9.58 15.32
C GLY A 116 10.87 -10.12 16.73
N LYS A 117 10.19 -9.55 17.71
CA LYS A 117 10.17 -10.00 19.10
C LYS A 117 9.46 -11.36 19.24
N PRO A 118 9.67 -12.15 20.32
CA PRO A 118 9.14 -13.51 20.45
C PRO A 118 7.63 -13.64 20.22
N MET A 119 6.84 -12.68 20.69
CA MET A 119 5.37 -12.67 20.49
C MET A 119 4.99 -12.33 19.04
N GLU A 120 5.74 -11.44 18.39
CA GLU A 120 5.57 -11.09 16.97
C GLU A 120 5.93 -12.28 16.08
N LYS A 121 7.04 -12.96 16.36
CA LYS A 121 7.43 -14.21 15.67
C LYS A 121 6.36 -15.29 15.77
N LEU A 122 5.77 -15.48 16.96
CA LEU A 122 4.70 -16.46 17.14
C LEU A 122 3.46 -16.11 16.32
N ARG A 123 3.06 -14.82 16.33
CA ARG A 123 1.93 -14.31 15.53
C ARG A 123 2.21 -14.44 14.04
N ALA A 124 3.38 -14.00 13.58
CA ALA A 124 3.79 -14.07 12.18
C ALA A 124 3.84 -15.51 11.68
N GLY A 125 4.40 -16.45 12.48
CA GLY A 125 4.43 -17.88 12.17
C GLY A 125 3.04 -18.48 12.00
N PHE A 126 2.12 -18.15 12.90
CA PHE A 126 0.73 -18.62 12.83
C PHE A 126 0.01 -18.06 11.59
N LEU A 127 0.11 -16.76 11.33
CA LEU A 127 -0.52 -16.12 10.17
C LEU A 127 0.07 -16.65 8.86
N ARG A 128 1.38 -16.84 8.80
CA ARG A 128 2.06 -17.41 7.64
C ARG A 128 1.63 -18.86 7.37
N MET A 129 1.48 -19.67 8.42
CA MET A 129 0.96 -21.02 8.29
C MET A 129 -0.44 -21.03 7.66
N LEU A 130 -1.33 -20.15 8.12
CA LEU A 130 -2.68 -20.00 7.55
C LEU A 130 -2.64 -19.52 6.10
N GLY A 131 -1.76 -18.57 5.77
CA GLY A 131 -1.62 -17.97 4.43
C GLY A 131 -0.83 -18.80 3.43
N HIS A 132 -0.08 -19.81 3.87
CA HIS A 132 0.88 -20.56 3.03
C HIS A 132 0.31 -21.05 1.69
N PHE A 133 -0.88 -21.67 1.69
CA PHE A 133 -1.51 -22.16 0.46
C PHE A 133 -1.90 -21.04 -0.49
N SER A 134 -2.34 -19.89 0.05
CA SER A 134 -2.67 -18.70 -0.74
C SER A 134 -1.43 -18.12 -1.39
N ALA A 135 -0.33 -17.98 -0.65
CA ALA A 135 0.96 -17.50 -1.15
C ALA A 135 1.52 -18.43 -2.24
N LYS A 136 1.48 -19.74 -2.03
CA LYS A 136 1.92 -20.74 -3.03
C LYS A 136 1.08 -20.67 -4.32
N LYS A 137 -0.23 -20.46 -4.22
CA LYS A 137 -1.10 -20.29 -5.41
C LYS A 137 -0.79 -18.97 -6.13
N ALA A 138 -0.58 -17.89 -5.41
CA ALA A 138 -0.24 -16.59 -5.98
C ALA A 138 1.11 -16.64 -6.72
N ALA A 139 2.14 -17.22 -6.10
CA ALA A 139 3.46 -17.38 -6.70
C ALA A 139 3.44 -18.27 -7.97
N ARG A 140 2.62 -19.33 -7.99
CA ARG A 140 2.44 -20.16 -9.19
C ARG A 140 1.69 -19.45 -10.30
N ALA A 141 0.71 -18.62 -9.96
CA ALA A 141 -0.06 -17.86 -10.95
C ALA A 141 0.75 -16.72 -11.57
N PHE A 142 1.64 -16.09 -10.79
CA PHE A 142 2.46 -14.95 -11.20
C PHE A 142 3.93 -15.13 -10.78
N PRO A 143 4.68 -16.03 -11.46
CA PRO A 143 6.05 -16.37 -11.06
C PRO A 143 7.04 -15.19 -11.19
N LYS A 144 6.84 -14.30 -12.17
CA LYS A 144 7.66 -13.10 -12.33
C LYS A 144 7.48 -12.16 -11.13
N LEU A 145 6.22 -11.93 -10.71
CA LEU A 145 5.92 -11.13 -9.52
C LEU A 145 6.54 -11.75 -8.25
N ALA A 146 6.46 -13.07 -8.10
CA ALA A 146 7.07 -13.76 -6.97
C ALA A 146 8.60 -13.56 -6.92
N ALA A 147 9.27 -13.62 -8.07
CA ALA A 147 10.70 -13.32 -8.17
C ALA A 147 11.01 -11.86 -7.80
N GLN A 148 10.25 -10.91 -8.30
CA GLN A 148 10.41 -9.49 -7.94
C GLN A 148 10.24 -9.24 -6.44
N VAL A 149 9.31 -9.94 -5.79
CA VAL A 149 9.11 -9.82 -4.32
C VAL A 149 10.29 -10.44 -3.56
N GLU A 150 10.91 -11.52 -4.03
CA GLU A 150 12.13 -12.08 -3.43
C GLU A 150 13.33 -11.12 -3.57
N GLU A 151 13.51 -10.53 -4.75
CA GLU A 151 14.55 -9.52 -5.01
C GLU A 151 14.34 -8.29 -4.09
N TYR A 152 13.09 -7.83 -3.97
CA TYR A 152 12.72 -6.75 -3.06
C TYR A 152 13.13 -7.03 -1.62
N LEU A 153 12.81 -8.22 -1.08
CA LEU A 153 13.15 -8.56 0.30
C LEU A 153 14.65 -8.53 0.57
N GLN A 154 15.44 -9.08 -0.36
CA GLN A 154 16.89 -9.08 -0.24
C GLN A 154 17.45 -7.65 -0.29
N ALA A 155 16.97 -6.84 -1.23
CA ALA A 155 17.40 -5.46 -1.39
C ALA A 155 16.99 -4.59 -0.19
N GLN A 156 15.80 -4.79 0.37
CA GLN A 156 15.31 -4.05 1.54
C GLN A 156 16.16 -4.37 2.77
N THR A 157 16.40 -5.65 3.05
CA THR A 157 17.26 -6.09 4.17
C THR A 157 18.67 -5.56 4.03
N GLN A 158 19.21 -5.45 2.81
CA GLN A 158 20.54 -4.88 2.58
C GLN A 158 20.55 -3.37 2.81
N ALA A 159 19.58 -2.64 2.27
CA ALA A 159 19.50 -1.19 2.39
C ALA A 159 19.36 -0.71 3.85
N GLU A 160 18.67 -1.46 4.69
CA GLU A 160 18.47 -1.14 6.11
C GLU A 160 19.71 -1.45 6.97
N LYS A 161 20.62 -2.32 6.50
CA LYS A 161 21.90 -2.62 7.17
C LYS A 161 23.03 -1.64 6.83
N GLU A 162 22.88 -0.87 5.76
CA GLU A 162 23.90 0.11 5.38
C GLU A 162 23.96 1.27 6.37
N SER A 163 25.19 1.70 6.72
CA SER A 163 25.40 2.82 7.64
C SER A 163 26.38 3.83 7.03
N PRO A 164 26.02 5.10 6.93
CA PRO A 164 24.73 5.71 7.31
C PRO A 164 23.61 5.37 6.30
N ALA A 165 22.46 4.96 6.80
CA ALA A 165 21.29 4.69 5.97
C ALA A 165 20.70 6.01 5.43
N SER A 166 20.55 6.13 4.11
CA SER A 166 19.88 7.28 3.51
C SER A 166 18.39 6.98 3.25
N LEU A 167 17.53 7.99 3.35
CA LEU A 167 16.10 7.86 3.05
C LEU A 167 15.87 7.32 1.64
N ASP A 168 16.68 7.75 0.68
CA ASP A 168 16.56 7.32 -0.72
C ASP A 168 16.98 5.86 -0.90
N ALA A 169 18.09 5.44 -0.30
CA ALA A 169 18.55 4.05 -0.36
C ALA A 169 17.54 3.09 0.28
N CYS A 170 17.00 3.45 1.45
CA CYS A 170 16.04 2.63 2.16
C CYS A 170 14.68 2.54 1.44
N ALA A 171 14.24 3.61 0.76
CA ALA A 171 12.99 3.61 0.01
C ALA A 171 13.10 2.97 -1.38
N HIS A 172 14.33 2.85 -1.93
CA HIS A 172 14.56 2.39 -3.29
C HIS A 172 14.02 0.97 -3.58
N PRO A 173 14.19 -0.04 -2.71
CA PRO A 173 13.67 -1.38 -2.99
C PRO A 173 12.14 -1.41 -3.15
N THR A 174 11.40 -0.77 -2.24
CA THR A 174 9.93 -0.65 -2.32
C THR A 174 9.51 0.13 -3.57
N ALA A 175 10.22 1.22 -3.88
CA ALA A 175 9.98 2.01 -5.07
C ALA A 175 10.17 1.20 -6.35
N THR A 176 11.25 0.43 -6.46
CA THR A 176 11.56 -0.43 -7.61
C THR A 176 10.55 -1.55 -7.77
N LEU A 177 10.11 -2.15 -6.67
CA LEU A 177 9.06 -3.18 -6.72
C LEU A 177 7.76 -2.62 -7.33
N LEU A 178 7.25 -1.48 -6.83
CA LEU A 178 6.02 -0.89 -7.35
C LEU A 178 6.17 -0.39 -8.79
N ALA A 179 7.35 0.11 -9.15
CA ALA A 179 7.69 0.43 -10.54
C ALA A 179 7.53 -0.79 -11.45
N GLY A 180 8.11 -1.92 -11.08
CA GLY A 180 7.99 -3.18 -11.83
C GLY A 180 6.56 -3.72 -11.87
N VAL A 181 5.83 -3.64 -10.76
CA VAL A 181 4.41 -4.04 -10.65
C VAL A 181 3.53 -3.29 -11.65
N LEU A 182 3.77 -1.99 -11.87
CA LEU A 182 2.98 -1.21 -12.81
C LEU A 182 3.51 -1.30 -14.26
N ARG A 183 4.82 -1.24 -14.48
CA ARG A 183 5.45 -1.25 -15.80
C ARG A 183 4.97 -2.41 -16.68
N GLN A 184 4.83 -3.61 -16.12
CA GLN A 184 4.45 -4.80 -16.90
C GLN A 184 3.06 -4.72 -17.54
N TRP A 185 2.21 -3.79 -17.12
CA TRP A 185 0.87 -3.60 -17.67
C TRP A 185 0.82 -2.65 -18.87
N ALA A 186 1.96 -2.07 -19.26
CA ALA A 186 2.07 -1.27 -20.48
C ALA A 186 2.05 -2.11 -21.77
N GLY A 187 2.22 -3.43 -21.68
CA GLY A 187 2.35 -4.29 -22.85
C GLY A 187 3.56 -3.90 -23.71
N GLU A 188 3.33 -3.61 -24.99
CA GLU A 188 4.38 -3.20 -25.94
C GLU A 188 4.55 -1.67 -26.03
N ASP A 189 3.74 -0.89 -25.29
CA ASP A 189 3.85 0.58 -25.29
C ASP A 189 4.97 1.05 -24.35
N GLU A 190 6.16 1.26 -24.91
CA GLU A 190 7.32 1.73 -24.15
C GLU A 190 7.15 3.12 -23.54
N LYS A 191 6.32 4.00 -24.13
CA LYS A 191 6.05 5.32 -23.52
C LYS A 191 5.22 5.14 -22.26
N LEU A 192 4.15 4.36 -22.35
CA LEU A 192 3.31 4.02 -21.19
C LEU A 192 4.13 3.27 -20.14
N ALA A 193 5.03 2.37 -20.56
CA ALA A 193 5.90 1.62 -19.64
C ALA A 193 6.77 2.55 -18.79
N VAL A 194 7.42 3.54 -19.39
CA VAL A 194 8.26 4.52 -18.68
C VAL A 194 7.41 5.38 -17.73
N ILE A 195 6.21 5.82 -18.15
CA ILE A 195 5.33 6.62 -17.30
C ILE A 195 4.84 5.82 -16.11
N LEU A 196 4.42 4.58 -16.32
CA LEU A 196 3.96 3.69 -15.24
C LEU A 196 5.09 3.29 -14.29
N GLU A 197 6.29 3.09 -14.80
CA GLU A 197 7.49 2.84 -14.00
C GLU A 197 7.78 4.02 -13.07
N GLN A 198 7.79 5.25 -13.59
CA GLN A 198 8.02 6.45 -12.77
C GLN A 198 6.89 6.67 -11.76
N PHE A 199 5.63 6.50 -12.18
CA PHE A 199 4.48 6.61 -11.29
C PHE A 199 4.57 5.61 -10.16
N GLY A 200 4.85 4.34 -10.46
CA GLY A 200 5.03 3.27 -9.48
C GLY A 200 6.21 3.51 -8.54
N TYR A 201 7.35 3.97 -9.10
CA TYR A 201 8.55 4.25 -8.32
C TYR A 201 8.28 5.29 -7.23
N PHE A 202 7.74 6.45 -7.59
CA PHE A 202 7.49 7.50 -6.62
C PHE A 202 6.34 7.16 -5.66
N LEU A 203 5.35 6.38 -6.10
CA LEU A 203 4.30 5.88 -5.23
C LEU A 203 4.86 4.90 -4.19
N GLY A 204 5.73 3.97 -4.60
CA GLY A 204 6.39 3.03 -3.71
C GLY A 204 7.34 3.73 -2.72
N ARG A 205 8.09 4.74 -3.20
CA ARG A 205 8.89 5.59 -2.34
C ARG A 205 8.03 6.29 -1.28
N TRP A 206 6.88 6.81 -1.67
CA TRP A 206 5.96 7.47 -0.74
C TRP A 206 5.42 6.48 0.30
N VAL A 207 5.04 5.27 -0.11
CA VAL A 207 4.52 4.23 0.81
C VAL A 207 5.55 3.88 1.87
N TYR A 208 6.80 3.61 1.48
CA TYR A 208 7.87 3.29 2.42
C TYR A 208 8.14 4.44 3.41
N LEU A 209 8.28 5.65 2.90
CA LEU A 209 8.55 6.83 3.74
C LEU A 209 7.36 7.19 4.63
N MET A 210 6.13 6.94 4.19
CA MET A 210 4.93 7.16 5.00
C MET A 210 4.85 6.19 6.18
N ASP A 211 5.17 4.92 5.94
CA ASP A 211 5.24 3.89 6.98
C ASP A 211 6.32 4.23 8.02
N ALA A 212 7.53 4.56 7.55
CA ALA A 212 8.61 5.00 8.41
C ALA A 212 8.28 6.27 9.22
N ALA A 213 7.58 7.22 8.64
CA ALA A 213 7.17 8.45 9.32
C ALA A 213 6.06 8.21 10.37
N ASP A 214 5.09 7.32 10.08
CA ASP A 214 4.01 6.95 11.02
C ASP A 214 4.58 6.17 12.22
N ASP A 215 5.57 5.30 11.99
CA ASP A 215 6.23 4.49 13.03
C ASP A 215 7.40 5.20 13.75
N LEU A 216 7.87 6.37 13.30
CA LEU A 216 9.06 7.05 13.81
C LEU A 216 9.14 7.12 15.34
N ARG A 217 8.06 7.49 16.00
CA ARG A 217 8.03 7.64 17.47
C ARG A 217 8.11 6.29 18.19
N LYS A 218 7.46 5.29 17.65
CA LYS A 218 7.44 3.92 18.19
C LYS A 218 8.83 3.30 18.04
N ASP A 219 9.42 3.43 16.87
CA ASP A 219 10.73 2.83 16.54
C ASP A 219 11.84 3.50 17.35
N LEU A 220 11.80 4.84 17.48
CA LEU A 220 12.73 5.57 18.35
C LEU A 220 12.66 5.09 19.81
N ALA A 221 11.44 4.93 20.34
CA ALA A 221 11.24 4.48 21.73
C ALA A 221 11.62 3.01 21.94
N SER A 222 11.49 2.16 20.94
CA SER A 222 11.83 0.72 21.01
C SER A 222 13.28 0.43 20.59
N GLY A 223 14.00 1.41 20.02
CA GLY A 223 15.34 1.22 19.46
C GLY A 223 15.34 0.39 18.17
N GLU A 224 14.21 0.32 17.47
CA GLU A 224 14.07 -0.33 16.17
C GLU A 224 14.59 0.58 15.06
N PHE A 225 14.99 -0.02 13.94
CA PHE A 225 15.48 0.73 12.80
C PHE A 225 14.40 1.62 12.20
N ASN A 226 14.75 2.88 11.93
CA ASN A 226 13.92 3.79 11.16
C ASN A 226 14.83 4.81 10.45
N PRO A 227 14.75 4.96 9.11
CA PRO A 227 15.67 5.79 8.34
C PRO A 227 15.55 7.29 8.68
N PHE A 228 14.42 7.75 9.22
CA PHE A 228 14.29 9.13 9.67
C PHE A 228 15.07 9.42 10.95
N ILE A 229 15.37 8.41 11.79
CA ILE A 229 16.17 8.62 13.00
C ILE A 229 17.54 9.19 12.63
N GLY A 230 18.27 8.49 11.76
CA GLY A 230 19.58 8.97 11.28
C GLY A 230 19.47 10.25 10.43
N ALA A 231 18.49 10.33 9.52
CA ALA A 231 18.32 11.49 8.65
C ALA A 231 18.00 12.80 9.39
N LEU A 232 17.37 12.72 10.55
CA LEU A 232 17.01 13.87 11.39
C LEU A 232 17.97 14.08 12.58
N GLY A 233 19.02 13.25 12.72
CA GLY A 233 19.98 13.34 13.84
C GLY A 233 19.32 13.05 15.20
N LEU A 234 18.41 12.09 15.26
CA LEU A 234 17.68 11.72 16.46
C LEU A 234 18.33 10.57 17.23
N ASP A 235 19.51 10.13 16.81
CA ASP A 235 20.25 9.04 17.47
C ASP A 235 20.51 9.36 18.94
N GLY A 236 20.16 8.40 19.81
CA GLY A 236 20.33 8.55 21.26
C GLY A 236 19.26 9.40 21.97
N ILE A 237 18.25 9.91 21.25
CA ILE A 237 17.11 10.59 21.84
C ILE A 237 16.08 9.54 22.28
N PRO A 238 15.65 9.52 23.56
CA PRO A 238 14.76 8.48 24.06
C PRO A 238 13.29 8.65 23.65
N SER A 239 12.86 9.87 23.37
CA SER A 239 11.48 10.18 22.93
C SER A 239 11.41 11.54 22.26
N LEU A 240 10.42 11.73 21.38
CA LEU A 240 10.11 13.01 20.75
C LEU A 240 8.94 13.68 21.47
N GLU A 241 9.17 14.87 22.04
CA GLU A 241 8.14 15.64 22.75
C GLU A 241 8.20 17.13 22.37
N GLY A 242 7.08 17.82 22.58
CA GLY A 242 6.96 19.25 22.39
C GLY A 242 7.45 19.72 21.02
N GLU A 243 8.37 20.68 21.03
CA GLU A 243 8.92 21.31 19.81
C GLU A 243 9.76 20.36 18.95
N GLN A 244 10.56 19.48 19.55
CA GLN A 244 11.34 18.48 18.80
C GLN A 244 10.44 17.54 18.00
N ARG A 245 9.32 17.13 18.61
CA ARG A 245 8.33 16.30 17.93
C ARG A 245 7.74 17.03 16.74
N ARG A 246 7.32 18.28 16.92
CA ARG A 246 6.74 19.09 15.84
C ARG A 246 7.73 19.26 14.68
N GLN A 247 8.99 19.55 14.98
CA GLN A 247 10.04 19.69 13.95
C GLN A 247 10.29 18.41 13.19
N ALA A 248 10.31 17.25 13.86
CA ALA A 248 10.47 15.95 13.21
C ALA A 248 9.26 15.63 12.31
N GLU A 249 8.02 15.82 12.79
CA GLU A 249 6.79 15.62 12.02
C GLU A 249 6.73 16.54 10.79
N GLU A 250 7.12 17.80 10.91
CA GLU A 250 7.21 18.77 9.81
C GLU A 250 8.29 18.37 8.79
N ALA A 251 9.44 17.89 9.24
CA ALA A 251 10.50 17.42 8.35
C ALA A 251 10.08 16.15 7.57
N CYS A 252 9.46 15.16 8.23
CA CYS A 252 8.90 13.99 7.56
C CYS A 252 7.86 14.41 6.52
N ASN A 253 6.94 15.30 6.88
CA ASN A 253 5.92 15.82 5.97
C ASN A 253 6.53 16.55 4.76
N GLY A 254 7.61 17.28 4.95
CA GLY A 254 8.34 17.93 3.86
C GLY A 254 8.88 16.94 2.84
N VAL A 255 9.49 15.84 3.29
CA VAL A 255 10.00 14.74 2.43
C VAL A 255 8.86 14.06 1.69
N LEU A 256 7.76 13.79 2.36
CA LEU A 256 6.56 13.18 1.77
C LEU A 256 5.94 14.09 0.71
N ASN A 257 5.82 15.40 0.96
CA ASN A 257 5.28 16.36 0.00
C ASN A 257 6.15 16.46 -1.26
N MET A 258 7.48 16.45 -1.11
CA MET A 258 8.38 16.38 -2.27
C MET A 258 8.14 15.10 -3.08
N THR A 259 7.88 13.98 -2.41
CA THR A 259 7.60 12.71 -3.10
C THR A 259 6.26 12.76 -3.81
N VAL A 260 5.20 13.30 -3.18
CA VAL A 260 3.89 13.50 -3.84
C VAL A 260 4.04 14.37 -5.09
N SER A 261 4.82 15.43 -5.06
CA SER A 261 5.06 16.27 -6.25
C SER A 261 5.70 15.49 -7.41
N ARG A 262 6.52 14.48 -7.11
CA ARG A 262 7.12 13.58 -8.12
C ARG A 262 6.13 12.54 -8.64
N ILE A 263 5.11 12.16 -7.87
CA ILE A 263 4.01 11.29 -8.34
C ILE A 263 3.13 12.05 -9.34
N ILE A 264 2.90 13.34 -9.13
CA ILE A 264 2.02 14.18 -9.96
C ILE A 264 2.53 14.27 -11.40
N ALA A 265 3.83 14.39 -11.62
CA ALA A 265 4.38 14.54 -12.96
C ALA A 265 4.01 13.37 -13.90
N PRO A 266 4.28 12.10 -13.60
CA PRO A 266 3.83 10.99 -14.45
C PRO A 266 2.30 10.82 -14.43
N LEU A 267 1.59 11.13 -13.33
CA LEU A 267 0.13 11.07 -13.27
C LEU A 267 -0.53 11.92 -14.35
N THR A 268 -0.03 13.12 -14.60
CA THR A 268 -0.58 14.05 -15.63
C THR A 268 -0.34 13.60 -17.06
N LEU A 269 0.55 12.62 -17.28
CA LEU A 269 0.83 12.03 -18.59
C LEU A 269 -0.03 10.78 -18.87
N LEU A 270 -0.73 10.26 -17.86
CA LEU A 270 -1.60 9.10 -17.97
C LEU A 270 -3.00 9.52 -18.44
N GLU A 271 -3.46 8.93 -19.54
CA GLU A 271 -4.80 9.14 -20.07
C GLU A 271 -5.79 8.16 -19.43
N TRP A 272 -6.54 8.64 -18.44
CA TRP A 272 -7.51 7.82 -17.73
C TRP A 272 -8.79 7.64 -18.55
N LYS A 273 -9.03 6.42 -19.02
CA LYS A 273 -10.30 6.06 -19.68
C LYS A 273 -11.44 5.98 -18.67
N ARG A 274 -11.12 5.67 -17.40
CA ARG A 274 -12.06 5.52 -16.27
C ARG A 274 -11.40 5.84 -14.95
N PHE A 275 -12.21 6.08 -13.95
CA PHE A 275 -11.78 6.31 -12.56
C PHE A 275 -10.82 7.50 -12.36
N GLY A 276 -10.52 8.28 -13.41
CA GLY A 276 -9.62 9.43 -13.33
C GLY A 276 -9.91 10.33 -12.13
N PRO A 277 -11.15 10.83 -11.93
CA PRO A 277 -11.47 11.67 -10.78
C PRO A 277 -11.20 11.01 -9.43
N ILE A 278 -11.37 9.69 -9.30
CA ILE A 278 -11.10 8.97 -8.05
C ILE A 278 -9.58 8.81 -7.84
N ILE A 279 -8.84 8.48 -8.91
CA ILE A 279 -7.37 8.36 -8.87
C ILE A 279 -6.74 9.71 -8.52
N GLU A 280 -7.21 10.79 -9.13
CA GLU A 280 -6.79 12.15 -8.83
C GLU A 280 -7.12 12.54 -7.39
N ASN A 281 -8.32 12.22 -6.90
CA ASN A 281 -8.69 12.43 -5.50
C ASN A 281 -7.73 11.71 -4.57
N VAL A 282 -7.35 10.45 -4.86
CA VAL A 282 -6.37 9.71 -4.05
C VAL A 282 -5.05 10.46 -3.99
N ILE A 283 -4.49 10.87 -5.14
CA ILE A 283 -3.15 11.46 -5.19
C ILE A 283 -3.15 12.90 -4.65
N TYR A 284 -4.09 13.74 -5.07
CA TYR A 284 -4.10 15.16 -4.69
C TYR A 284 -4.68 15.45 -3.31
N LYS A 285 -5.52 14.53 -2.79
CA LYS A 285 -6.25 14.74 -1.52
C LYS A 285 -5.99 13.61 -0.52
N GLY A 286 -6.09 12.36 -0.97
CA GLY A 286 -5.97 11.18 -0.11
C GLY A 286 -4.60 11.03 0.52
N LEU A 287 -3.49 11.17 -0.28
CA LEU A 287 -2.14 11.07 0.25
C LEU A 287 -1.82 12.21 1.25
N PRO A 288 -2.07 13.49 0.95
CA PRO A 288 -1.87 14.57 1.92
C PRO A 288 -2.74 14.42 3.19
N GLU A 289 -3.98 13.97 3.05
CA GLU A 289 -4.85 13.74 4.21
C GLU A 289 -4.33 12.60 5.08
N MET A 290 -3.79 11.54 4.49
CA MET A 290 -3.14 10.45 5.22
C MET A 290 -1.91 10.95 5.99
N GLN A 291 -1.08 11.79 5.38
CA GLN A 291 0.05 12.44 6.06
C GLN A 291 -0.45 13.25 7.26
N ARG A 292 -1.50 14.06 7.07
CA ARG A 292 -2.10 14.86 8.14
C ARG A 292 -2.64 13.99 9.28
N GLU A 293 -3.38 12.91 8.95
CA GLU A 293 -3.92 11.99 9.95
C GLU A 293 -2.83 11.27 10.76
N SER A 294 -1.77 10.83 10.09
CA SER A 294 -0.73 10.04 10.73
C SER A 294 0.24 10.89 11.55
N LEU A 295 0.69 12.02 11.00
CA LEU A 295 1.72 12.82 11.62
C LEU A 295 1.16 13.81 12.67
N PHE A 296 0.04 14.49 12.37
CA PHE A 296 -0.39 15.64 13.15
C PHE A 296 -1.64 15.42 14.01
N LEU A 297 -2.48 14.40 13.71
CA LEU A 297 -3.68 14.16 14.51
C LEU A 297 -3.42 13.23 15.69
N HIS A 298 -3.86 13.65 16.87
CA HIS A 298 -3.81 12.80 18.06
C HIS A 298 -4.88 11.70 18.03
N ALA A 299 -4.67 10.64 18.84
CA ALA A 299 -5.53 9.44 18.83
C ALA A 299 -7.02 9.71 19.06
N LYS A 300 -7.38 10.82 19.75
CA LYS A 300 -8.79 11.21 19.95
C LYS A 300 -9.43 11.81 18.71
N GLU A 301 -8.66 12.59 17.93
CA GLU A 301 -9.11 13.23 16.68
C GLU A 301 -9.18 12.21 15.54
N LYS A 302 -8.25 11.26 15.47
CA LYS A 302 -8.27 10.14 14.51
C LYS A 302 -9.59 9.34 14.55
N LYS A 303 -10.21 9.17 15.71
CA LYS A 303 -11.52 8.47 15.83
C LYS A 303 -12.66 9.25 15.21
N HIS A 304 -12.65 10.57 15.29
CA HIS A 304 -13.71 11.41 14.73
C HIS A 304 -13.67 11.45 13.20
N VAL A 305 -12.49 11.59 12.62
CA VAL A 305 -12.28 11.61 11.16
C VAL A 305 -12.62 10.26 10.51
N ARG A 306 -12.33 9.14 11.17
CA ARG A 306 -12.64 7.79 10.66
C ARG A 306 -14.12 7.40 10.75
N SER A 307 -14.92 8.12 11.52
CA SER A 307 -16.36 7.85 11.70
C SER A 307 -17.25 8.61 10.70
N VAL A 308 -16.70 9.55 9.95
CA VAL A 308 -17.33 10.27 8.84
C VAL A 308 -16.98 9.61 7.52
#